data_ea0a9ede6ebe42ab075e22003a80605f
#
_entry.id   ea0a9ede6ebe42ab075e22003a80605f
#
_cell.length_a   1.000
_cell.length_b   1.000
_cell.length_c   1.000
_cell.angle_alpha   90.00
_cell.angle_beta   90.00
_cell.angle_gamma   90.00
#
_symmetry.space_group_name_H-M   'P 1'
#
loop_
_entity.id
_entity.type
_entity.pdbx_description
1 polymer ?
#
loop_
_entity_poly.entity_id
_entity_poly.type
_entity_poly.pdbx_seq_one_letter_code
_entity_poly.pdbx_strand_id
1 'polypeptide(L)'
;MAKVAGYSSLEAAGGLFWINVSMLFTFLMWGLITPKLYLLGLNANRLITAITPLNLLVQCWIVWSGPDAGALHWALFCISGSAVSLAQPAVGAAFPATEAGKGLSGYNLVLFLGVFCVQWGFGLLVDMFSNFGFEEVASFQSAMAVFLSLCVVSYLHFIRHKTER
;
A
#
# COMPACT_ATOMS: atom_id res chain seq x y z
N MET A 1 10.78 -6.88 11.49
CA MET A 1 10.29 -5.66 12.17
C MET A 1 9.90 -5.95 13.62
N ALA A 2 8.96 -6.87 13.96
CA ALA A 2 8.56 -7.08 15.36
C ALA A 2 9.73 -7.41 16.30
N LYS A 3 10.67 -8.28 15.91
CA LYS A 3 11.87 -8.60 16.69
C LYS A 3 12.81 -7.42 16.83
N VAL A 4 12.95 -6.62 15.79
CA VAL A 4 13.84 -5.44 15.74
C VAL A 4 13.30 -4.31 16.60
N ALA A 5 11.97 -4.16 16.70
CA ALA A 5 11.32 -3.18 17.55
C ALA A 5 11.08 -3.66 19.00
N GLY A 6 11.58 -4.84 19.37
CA GLY A 6 11.50 -5.38 20.72
C GLY A 6 10.14 -5.94 21.15
N TYR A 7 9.18 -6.09 20.21
CA TYR A 7 7.88 -6.67 20.51
C TYR A 7 7.98 -8.18 20.75
N SER A 8 7.28 -8.66 21.77
CA SER A 8 7.01 -10.08 21.94
C SER A 8 6.12 -10.60 20.78
N SER A 9 6.14 -11.92 20.54
CA SER A 9 5.30 -12.53 19.51
C SER A 9 3.80 -12.28 19.73
N LEU A 10 3.35 -12.18 21.00
CA LEU A 10 1.96 -11.91 21.36
C LEU A 10 1.58 -10.46 21.06
N GLU A 11 2.43 -9.50 21.41
CA GLU A 11 2.23 -8.07 21.09
C GLU A 11 2.20 -7.82 19.59
N ALA A 12 3.13 -8.44 18.84
CA ALA A 12 3.15 -8.37 17.38
C ALA A 12 1.88 -8.96 16.75
N ALA A 13 1.42 -10.12 17.23
CA ALA A 13 0.18 -10.74 16.77
C ALA A 13 -1.04 -9.87 17.11
N GLY A 14 -1.11 -9.31 18.31
CA GLY A 14 -2.16 -8.37 18.71
C GLY A 14 -2.18 -7.10 17.85
N GLY A 15 -1.01 -6.52 17.58
CA GLY A 15 -0.90 -5.36 16.70
C GLY A 15 -1.38 -5.67 15.27
N LEU A 16 -0.96 -6.80 14.70
CA LEU A 16 -1.42 -7.26 13.38
C LEU A 16 -2.93 -7.52 13.35
N PHE A 17 -3.49 -8.10 14.41
CA PHE A 17 -4.94 -8.31 14.52
C PHE A 17 -5.69 -6.99 14.42
N TRP A 18 -5.32 -5.97 15.19
CA TRP A 18 -5.98 -4.67 15.18
C TRP A 18 -5.79 -3.91 13.88
N ILE A 19 -4.63 -4.03 13.24
CA ILE A 19 -4.40 -3.48 11.88
C ILE A 19 -5.38 -4.11 10.90
N ASN A 20 -5.53 -5.43 10.90
CA ASN A 20 -6.44 -6.12 9.98
C ASN A 20 -7.91 -5.78 10.24
N VAL A 21 -8.32 -5.64 11.52
CA VAL A 21 -9.67 -5.18 11.88
C VAL A 21 -9.93 -3.77 11.35
N SER A 22 -8.96 -2.87 11.50
CA SER A 22 -9.05 -1.49 10.98
C SER A 22 -9.13 -1.47 9.46
N MET A 23 -8.40 -2.33 8.77
CA MET A 23 -8.47 -2.47 7.30
C MET A 23 -9.83 -2.97 6.85
N LEU A 24 -10.38 -4.01 7.53
CA LEU A 24 -11.71 -4.54 7.22
C LEU A 24 -12.77 -3.44 7.33
N PHE A 25 -12.71 -2.66 8.42
CA PHE A 25 -13.61 -1.52 8.60
C PHE A 25 -13.42 -0.45 7.51
N THR A 26 -12.20 -0.17 7.12
CA THR A 26 -11.89 0.79 6.06
C THR A 26 -12.42 0.33 4.70
N PHE A 27 -12.29 -0.94 4.35
CA PHE A 27 -12.87 -1.50 3.12
C PHE A 27 -14.39 -1.44 3.14
N LEU A 28 -15.04 -1.71 4.28
CA LEU A 28 -16.48 -1.54 4.43
C LEU A 28 -16.89 -0.08 4.21
N MET A 29 -16.14 0.86 4.79
CA MET A 29 -16.37 2.30 4.59
C MET A 29 -16.22 2.70 3.13
N TRP A 30 -15.20 2.19 2.42
CA TRP A 30 -15.09 2.42 0.97
C TRP A 30 -16.31 1.92 0.22
N GLY A 31 -16.80 0.71 0.52
CA GLY A 31 -18.01 0.17 -0.10
C GLY A 31 -19.24 1.05 0.09
N LEU A 32 -19.42 1.63 1.27
CA LEU A 32 -20.56 2.48 1.61
C LEU A 32 -20.45 3.91 1.07
N ILE A 33 -19.24 4.48 1.03
CA ILE A 33 -19.02 5.89 0.71
C ILE A 33 -18.78 6.10 -0.79
N THR A 34 -18.13 5.17 -1.47
CA THR A 34 -17.75 5.29 -2.89
C THR A 34 -18.93 5.64 -3.80
N PRO A 35 -20.14 5.02 -3.69
CA PRO A 35 -21.27 5.40 -4.53
C PRO A 35 -21.66 6.87 -4.39
N LYS A 36 -21.61 7.41 -3.16
CA LYS A 36 -21.90 8.83 -2.88
C LYS A 36 -20.84 9.75 -3.47
N LEU A 37 -19.56 9.36 -3.36
CA LEU A 37 -18.45 10.13 -3.93
C LEU A 37 -18.53 10.18 -5.46
N TYR A 38 -18.94 9.08 -6.09
CA TYR A 38 -19.15 9.05 -7.55
C TYR A 38 -20.28 9.98 -8.00
N LEU A 39 -21.36 10.10 -7.23
CA LEU A 39 -22.43 11.08 -7.49
C LEU A 39 -21.91 12.52 -7.40
N LEU A 40 -20.87 12.77 -6.61
CA LEU A 40 -20.19 14.08 -6.50
C LEU A 40 -19.14 14.30 -7.59
N GLY A 41 -19.01 13.39 -8.56
CA GLY A 41 -18.05 13.46 -9.65
C GLY A 41 -16.62 13.03 -9.27
N LEU A 42 -16.44 12.41 -8.10
CA LEU A 42 -15.15 11.86 -7.65
C LEU A 42 -15.02 10.42 -8.11
N ASN A 43 -14.35 10.19 -9.23
CA ASN A 43 -14.07 8.85 -9.74
C ASN A 43 -12.87 8.19 -9.03
N ALA A 44 -12.65 6.89 -9.26
CA ALA A 44 -11.55 6.13 -8.65
C ALA A 44 -10.18 6.80 -8.89
N ASN A 45 -9.90 7.27 -10.10
CA ASN A 45 -8.64 7.93 -10.44
C ASN A 45 -8.40 9.20 -9.62
N ARG A 46 -9.43 10.02 -9.42
CA ARG A 46 -9.35 11.24 -8.59
C ARG A 46 -9.10 10.89 -7.13
N LEU A 47 -9.82 9.91 -6.60
CA LEU A 47 -9.67 9.47 -5.21
C LEU A 47 -8.29 8.88 -4.95
N ILE A 48 -7.81 7.98 -5.81
CA ILE A 48 -6.46 7.40 -5.71
C ILE A 48 -5.40 8.51 -5.81
N THR A 49 -5.54 9.44 -6.78
CA THR A 49 -4.61 10.57 -6.91
C THR A 49 -4.56 11.45 -5.66
N ALA A 50 -5.70 11.68 -5.00
CA ALA A 50 -5.76 12.54 -3.83
C ALA A 50 -5.23 11.87 -2.56
N ILE A 51 -5.40 10.55 -2.41
CA ILE A 51 -5.08 9.82 -1.19
C ILE A 51 -3.65 9.27 -1.21
N THR A 52 -3.10 8.93 -2.37
CA THR A 52 -1.74 8.38 -2.49
C THR A 52 -0.67 9.29 -1.85
N PRO A 53 -0.68 10.63 -1.99
CA PRO A 53 0.29 11.48 -1.29
C PRO A 53 0.25 11.31 0.22
N LEU A 54 -0.92 11.12 0.81
CA LEU A 54 -1.04 10.85 2.25
C LEU A 54 -0.35 9.53 2.62
N ASN A 55 -0.53 8.48 1.82
CA ASN A 55 0.16 7.21 2.02
C ASN A 55 1.68 7.35 1.92
N LEU A 56 2.18 8.13 0.94
CA LEU A 56 3.61 8.41 0.78
C LEU A 56 4.16 9.20 1.98
N LEU A 57 3.42 10.15 2.52
CA LEU A 57 3.81 10.88 3.74
C LEU A 57 3.89 9.95 4.96
N VAL A 58 2.92 9.04 5.11
CA VAL A 58 2.97 8.02 6.18
C VAL A 58 4.17 7.09 6.00
N GLN A 59 4.48 6.65 4.79
CA GLN A 59 5.69 5.86 4.52
C GLN A 59 6.96 6.63 4.88
N CYS A 60 7.05 7.90 4.50
CA CYS A 60 8.17 8.78 4.87
C CYS A 60 8.31 8.87 6.40
N TRP A 61 7.19 9.01 7.10
CA TRP A 61 7.19 9.03 8.56
C TRP A 61 7.65 7.70 9.17
N ILE A 62 7.25 6.55 8.62
CA ILE A 62 7.75 5.23 9.04
C ILE A 62 9.27 5.13 8.85
N VAL A 63 9.79 5.56 7.69
CA VAL A 63 11.23 5.56 7.42
C VAL A 63 11.98 6.45 8.42
N TRP A 64 11.44 7.63 8.71
CA TRP A 64 12.03 8.56 9.68
C TRP A 64 12.01 8.01 11.10
N SER A 65 10.89 7.40 11.53
CA SER A 65 10.73 6.84 12.88
C SER A 65 11.59 5.60 13.12
N GLY A 66 11.96 4.87 12.08
CA GLY A 66 12.80 3.67 12.18
C GLY A 66 12.26 2.65 13.19
N PRO A 67 13.02 2.33 14.28
CA PRO A 67 12.58 1.34 15.27
C PRO A 67 11.39 1.81 16.10
N ASP A 68 11.15 3.12 16.21
CA ASP A 68 10.02 3.70 16.95
C ASP A 68 8.70 3.65 16.17
N ALA A 69 8.72 3.16 14.92
CA ALA A 69 7.52 2.97 14.11
C ALA A 69 6.63 1.86 14.68
N GLY A 70 5.71 2.22 15.56
CA GLY A 70 4.76 1.32 16.23
C GLY A 70 3.50 1.02 15.41
N ALA A 71 2.55 0.32 16.04
CA ALA A 71 1.30 -0.15 15.41
C ALA A 71 0.48 0.97 14.74
N LEU A 72 0.48 2.18 15.31
CA LEU A 72 -0.22 3.34 14.74
C LEU A 72 0.31 3.70 13.35
N HIS A 73 1.62 3.74 13.16
CA HIS A 73 2.26 4.05 11.88
C HIS A 73 1.83 3.04 10.80
N TRP A 74 1.86 1.75 11.13
CA TRP A 74 1.47 0.68 10.23
C TRP A 74 -0.03 0.66 9.94
N ALA A 75 -0.87 0.97 10.95
CA ALA A 75 -2.31 1.12 10.75
C ALA A 75 -2.62 2.27 9.78
N LEU A 76 -2.01 3.43 9.96
CA LEU A 76 -2.18 4.58 9.06
C LEU A 76 -1.67 4.28 7.64
N PHE A 77 -0.56 3.56 7.51
CA PHE A 77 -0.06 3.09 6.22
C PHE A 77 -1.09 2.18 5.52
N CYS A 78 -1.63 1.20 6.23
CA CYS A 78 -2.62 0.28 5.68
C CYS A 78 -3.93 1.00 5.33
N ILE A 79 -4.42 1.87 6.21
CA ILE A 79 -5.66 2.64 5.99
C ILE A 79 -5.51 3.56 4.78
N SER A 80 -4.43 4.35 4.71
CA SER A 80 -4.20 5.26 3.59
C SER A 80 -3.93 4.52 2.27
N GLY A 81 -3.27 3.35 2.32
CA GLY A 81 -3.03 2.48 1.17
C GLY A 81 -4.29 1.78 0.65
N SER A 82 -5.33 1.65 1.47
CA SER A 82 -6.57 0.95 1.10
C SER A 82 -7.31 1.57 -0.09
N ALA A 83 -7.05 2.86 -0.39
CA ALA A 83 -7.64 3.54 -1.54
C ALA A 83 -7.32 2.85 -2.90
N VAL A 84 -6.24 2.08 -2.98
CA VAL A 84 -5.91 1.30 -4.18
C VAL A 84 -6.98 0.26 -4.51
N SER A 85 -7.77 -0.19 -3.54
CA SER A 85 -8.89 -1.11 -3.76
C SER A 85 -9.97 -0.56 -4.67
N LEU A 86 -10.06 0.78 -4.82
CA LEU A 86 -10.98 1.44 -5.76
C LEU A 86 -10.61 1.19 -7.23
N ALA A 87 -9.38 0.74 -7.51
CA ALA A 87 -8.96 0.38 -8.86
C ALA A 87 -9.70 -0.86 -9.38
N GLN A 88 -10.01 -1.83 -8.53
CA GLN A 88 -10.65 -3.08 -8.94
C GLN A 88 -12.05 -2.87 -9.55
N PRO A 89 -13.01 -2.17 -8.93
CA PRO A 89 -14.29 -1.87 -9.57
C PRO A 89 -14.14 -0.96 -10.78
N ALA A 90 -13.17 -0.06 -10.82
CA ALA A 90 -12.90 0.78 -11.99
C ALA A 90 -12.42 -0.06 -13.18
N VAL A 91 -11.57 -1.04 -12.97
CA VAL A 91 -11.15 -2.01 -14.00
C VAL A 91 -12.35 -2.82 -14.48
N GLY A 92 -13.18 -3.36 -13.58
CA GLY A 92 -14.39 -4.10 -13.96
C GLY A 92 -15.35 -3.29 -14.82
N ALA A 93 -15.52 -2.01 -14.51
CA ALA A 93 -16.37 -1.10 -15.27
C ALA A 93 -15.77 -0.65 -16.62
N ALA A 94 -14.47 -0.83 -16.85
CA ALA A 94 -13.80 -0.48 -18.11
C ALA A 94 -14.05 -1.50 -19.24
N PHE A 95 -14.59 -2.69 -18.91
CA PHE A 95 -14.86 -3.76 -19.86
C PHE A 95 -16.38 -3.97 -20.04
N PRO A 96 -16.84 -4.46 -21.21
CA PRO A 96 -18.20 -4.95 -21.36
C PRO A 96 -18.53 -6.02 -20.33
N ALA A 97 -19.79 -6.11 -19.89
CA ALA A 97 -20.23 -7.05 -18.84
C ALA A 97 -19.84 -8.52 -19.14
N THR A 98 -19.81 -8.90 -20.41
CA THR A 98 -19.41 -10.24 -20.88
C THR A 98 -17.91 -10.51 -20.73
N GLU A 99 -17.06 -9.49 -20.61
CA GLU A 99 -15.59 -9.58 -20.54
C GLU A 99 -15.03 -9.07 -19.22
N ALA A 100 -15.85 -8.45 -18.37
CA ALA A 100 -15.42 -7.89 -17.10
C ALA A 100 -14.69 -8.91 -16.21
N GLY A 101 -15.12 -10.18 -16.22
CA GLY A 101 -14.44 -11.28 -15.50
C GLY A 101 -13.02 -11.51 -15.99
N LYS A 102 -12.75 -11.45 -17.29
CA LYS A 102 -11.41 -11.59 -17.87
C LYS A 102 -10.52 -10.40 -17.47
N GLY A 103 -11.07 -9.19 -17.57
CA GLY A 103 -10.37 -7.97 -17.16
C GLY A 103 -9.96 -8.00 -15.68
N LEU A 104 -10.88 -8.40 -14.79
CA LEU A 104 -10.61 -8.54 -13.36
C LEU A 104 -9.59 -9.65 -13.06
N SER A 105 -9.64 -10.78 -13.78
CA SER A 105 -8.66 -11.85 -13.64
C SER A 105 -7.26 -11.38 -14.03
N GLY A 106 -7.14 -10.65 -15.15
CA GLY A 106 -5.87 -10.06 -15.58
C GLY A 106 -5.34 -9.03 -14.56
N TYR A 107 -6.22 -8.16 -14.05
CA TYR A 107 -5.88 -7.21 -13.00
C TYR A 107 -5.35 -7.91 -11.73
N ASN A 108 -6.05 -8.94 -11.26
CA ASN A 108 -5.63 -9.70 -10.08
C ASN A 108 -4.29 -10.40 -10.30
N LEU A 109 -4.05 -10.97 -11.50
CA LEU A 109 -2.77 -11.59 -11.82
C LEU A 109 -1.61 -10.58 -11.71
N VAL A 110 -1.77 -9.39 -12.30
CA VAL A 110 -0.75 -8.32 -12.22
C VAL A 110 -0.57 -7.84 -10.78
N LEU A 111 -1.67 -7.70 -10.02
CA LEU A 111 -1.64 -7.29 -8.62
C LEU A 111 -0.84 -8.29 -7.77
N PHE A 112 -1.15 -9.60 -7.85
CA PHE A 112 -0.46 -10.61 -7.06
C PHE A 112 0.99 -10.79 -7.48
N LEU A 113 1.29 -10.70 -8.79
CA LEU A 113 2.67 -10.68 -9.27
C LEU A 113 3.44 -9.49 -8.70
N GLY A 114 2.82 -8.31 -8.68
CA GLY A 114 3.40 -7.10 -8.07
C GLY A 114 3.66 -7.28 -6.58
N VAL A 115 2.69 -7.83 -5.82
CA VAL A 115 2.86 -8.13 -4.39
C VAL A 115 4.04 -9.08 -4.16
N PHE A 116 4.12 -10.17 -4.95
CA PHE A 116 5.22 -11.12 -4.87
C PHE A 116 6.58 -10.45 -5.14
N CYS A 117 6.69 -9.71 -6.25
CA CYS A 117 7.93 -9.03 -6.63
C CYS A 117 8.38 -8.02 -5.55
N VAL A 118 7.44 -7.27 -4.98
CA VAL A 118 7.74 -6.28 -3.93
C VAL A 118 8.18 -6.97 -2.66
N GLN A 119 7.48 -8.01 -2.21
CA GLN A 119 7.85 -8.74 -0.98
C GLN A 119 9.22 -9.40 -1.09
N TRP A 120 9.45 -10.10 -2.22
CA TRP A 120 10.73 -10.76 -2.47
C TRP A 120 11.86 -9.73 -2.65
N GLY A 121 11.63 -8.71 -3.47
CA GLY A 121 12.59 -7.64 -3.71
C GLY A 121 12.95 -6.86 -2.45
N PHE A 122 11.98 -6.62 -1.56
CA PHE A 122 12.23 -6.00 -0.25
C PHE A 122 13.17 -6.85 0.61
N GLY A 123 12.95 -8.18 0.66
CA GLY A 123 13.85 -9.10 1.34
C GLY A 123 15.28 -9.03 0.78
N LEU A 124 15.42 -9.08 -0.55
CA LEU A 124 16.73 -8.95 -1.21
C LEU A 124 17.44 -7.63 -0.89
N LEU A 125 16.70 -6.52 -0.82
CA LEU A 125 17.26 -5.21 -0.44
C LEU A 125 17.78 -5.24 1.00
N VAL A 126 17.03 -5.82 1.94
CA VAL A 126 17.48 -5.95 3.35
C VAL A 126 18.75 -6.78 3.41
N ASP A 127 18.79 -7.93 2.74
CA ASP A 127 19.97 -8.80 2.71
C ASP A 127 21.18 -8.08 2.09
N MET A 128 20.96 -7.32 1.01
CA MET A 128 22.00 -6.54 0.35
C MET A 128 22.60 -5.49 1.30
N PHE A 129 21.77 -4.71 1.99
CA PHE A 129 22.27 -3.71 2.93
C PHE A 129 22.98 -4.34 4.13
N SER A 130 22.47 -5.48 4.64
CA SER A 130 23.12 -6.25 5.70
C SER A 130 24.51 -6.75 5.26
N ASN A 131 24.66 -7.23 4.01
CA ASN A 131 25.95 -7.66 3.46
C ASN A 131 26.92 -6.49 3.26
N PHE A 132 26.44 -5.26 3.10
CA PHE A 132 27.27 -4.05 3.10
C PHE A 132 27.69 -3.58 4.51
N GLY A 133 27.32 -4.34 5.56
CA GLY A 133 27.70 -4.05 6.95
C GLY A 133 26.76 -3.10 7.69
N PHE A 134 25.58 -2.84 7.14
CA PHE A 134 24.56 -2.09 7.87
C PHE A 134 23.99 -2.94 9.02
N GLU A 135 23.73 -2.31 10.15
CA GLU A 135 22.99 -2.96 11.23
C GLU A 135 21.56 -3.34 10.78
N GLU A 136 20.95 -4.31 11.47
CA GLU A 136 19.66 -4.86 11.09
C GLU A 136 18.59 -3.77 10.90
N VAL A 137 18.48 -2.81 11.85
CA VAL A 137 17.51 -1.70 11.77
C VAL A 137 17.81 -0.82 10.55
N ALA A 138 19.06 -0.45 10.35
CA ALA A 138 19.48 0.40 9.23
C ALA A 138 19.24 -0.27 7.87
N SER A 139 19.41 -1.60 7.79
CA SER A 139 19.12 -2.38 6.59
C SER A 139 17.63 -2.31 6.23
N PHE A 140 16.73 -2.48 7.20
CA PHE A 140 15.29 -2.33 7.01
C PHE A 140 14.88 -0.91 6.64
N GLN A 141 15.43 0.12 7.29
CA GLN A 141 15.16 1.52 6.97
C GLN A 141 15.61 1.87 5.55
N SER A 142 16.80 1.41 5.15
CA SER A 142 17.34 1.64 3.81
C SER A 142 16.48 0.95 2.74
N ALA A 143 16.09 -0.30 2.96
CA ALA A 143 15.16 -1.02 2.07
C ALA A 143 13.81 -0.30 1.95
N MET A 144 13.28 0.21 3.08
CA MET A 144 12.02 0.96 3.09
C MET A 144 12.14 2.31 2.37
N ALA A 145 13.30 2.99 2.45
CA ALA A 145 13.58 4.23 1.72
C ALA A 145 13.65 3.98 0.20
N VAL A 146 14.26 2.89 -0.23
CA VAL A 146 14.25 2.47 -1.66
C VAL A 146 12.82 2.19 -2.12
N PHE A 147 12.06 1.44 -1.33
CA PHE A 147 10.65 1.15 -1.64
C PHE A 147 9.81 2.43 -1.74
N LEU A 148 9.96 3.36 -0.80
CA LEU A 148 9.32 4.69 -0.85
C LEU A 148 9.68 5.44 -2.13
N SER A 149 10.94 5.42 -2.52
CA SER A 149 11.41 6.08 -3.75
C SER A 149 10.74 5.49 -4.99
N LEU A 150 10.62 4.17 -5.07
CA LEU A 150 9.90 3.47 -6.14
C LEU A 150 8.40 3.84 -6.17
N CYS A 151 7.77 3.93 -4.99
CA CYS A 151 6.37 4.37 -4.88
C CYS A 151 6.19 5.81 -5.36
N VAL A 152 7.10 6.72 -5.03
CA VAL A 152 7.08 8.12 -5.50
C VAL A 152 7.22 8.17 -7.03
N VAL A 153 8.19 7.45 -7.60
CA VAL A 153 8.39 7.39 -9.06
C VAL A 153 7.15 6.83 -9.76
N SER A 154 6.57 5.74 -9.22
CA SER A 154 5.35 5.14 -9.74
C SER A 154 4.18 6.11 -9.69
N TYR A 155 4.01 6.84 -8.59
CA TYR A 155 2.96 7.84 -8.44
C TYR A 155 3.13 9.02 -9.40
N LEU A 156 4.35 9.52 -9.58
CA LEU A 156 4.64 10.59 -10.55
C LEU A 156 4.36 10.13 -11.99
N HIS A 157 4.73 8.88 -12.32
CA HIS A 157 4.39 8.28 -13.61
C HIS A 157 2.87 8.20 -13.80
N PHE A 158 2.14 7.72 -12.80
CA PHE A 158 0.68 7.64 -12.82
C PHE A 158 0.02 9.01 -13.06
N ILE A 159 0.48 10.07 -12.36
CA ILE A 159 -0.07 11.42 -12.54
C ILE A 159 0.16 11.93 -13.96
N ARG A 160 1.35 11.70 -14.52
CA ARG A 160 1.70 12.16 -15.87
C ARG A 160 0.89 11.47 -16.96
N HIS A 161 0.50 10.23 -16.74
CA HIS A 161 -0.17 9.39 -17.73
C HIS A 161 -1.63 9.09 -17.41
N LYS A 162 -2.17 9.66 -16.32
CA LYS A 162 -3.59 9.46 -16.04
C LYS A 162 -4.41 10.12 -17.14
N THR A 163 -5.24 9.34 -17.81
CA THR A 163 -6.21 9.85 -18.75
C THR A 163 -7.37 10.44 -17.96
N GLU A 164 -7.67 11.72 -18.12
CA GLU A 164 -8.88 12.33 -17.61
C GLU A 164 -10.07 11.80 -18.44
N ARG A 165 -10.69 10.74 -17.96
CA ARG A 165 -11.99 10.24 -18.45
C ARG A 165 -13.02 10.37 -17.36
#